data_9c2fa1401fdb1ef756153312a539b43a
#
_entry.id   9c2fa1401fdb1ef756153312a539b43a
#
_cell.length_a   1.000
_cell.length_b   1.000
_cell.length_c   1.000
_cell.angle_alpha   90.00
_cell.angle_beta   90.00
_cell.angle_gamma   90.00
#
_symmetry.space_group_name_H-M   'P 1'
#
loop_
_entity.id
_entity.type
_entity.pdbx_description
1 polymer ?
#
loop_
_entity_poly.entity_id
_entity_poly.type
_entity_poly.pdbx_seq_one_letter_code
_entity_poly.pdbx_strand_id
1 'polypeptide(L)'
;MAIDLNAEATRLRAVMDTVDCVNIFVSEGAGVEAIVAEMQAKGQDVPRDAFGHLKLDAINPGKWFGEQFAAMIGAEKTLVQKSGYFARASAANSDDIRLIKSCADLAVECALRRESGVIGHDEDQHGILRAIEFPRIKGGKPFDLNTPWFTDVLTDIGQAKGDKIDVSH
;
A
#
# COMPACT_ATOMS: atom_id res chain seq x y z
N MET A 1 -1.01 13.44 0.55
CA MET A 1 0.05 14.03 1.42
C MET A 1 1.23 14.40 0.55
N ALA A 2 1.67 15.66 0.57
CA ALA A 2 2.90 16.03 -0.10
C ALA A 2 4.08 15.44 0.69
N ILE A 3 4.92 14.67 0.02
CA ILE A 3 6.14 14.11 0.63
C ILE A 3 7.24 15.14 0.47
N ASP A 4 7.84 15.58 1.57
CA ASP A 4 9.04 16.41 1.53
C ASP A 4 10.26 15.53 1.24
N LEU A 5 10.59 15.43 -0.06
CA LEU A 5 11.71 14.61 -0.52
C LEU A 5 13.06 15.08 0.06
N ASN A 6 13.24 16.38 0.32
CA ASN A 6 14.50 16.89 0.85
C ASN A 6 14.71 16.51 2.32
N ALA A 7 13.66 16.67 3.13
CA ALA A 7 13.70 16.25 4.53
C ALA A 7 13.93 14.74 4.65
N GLU A 8 13.23 13.94 3.83
CA GLU A 8 13.40 12.50 3.83
C GLU A 8 14.78 12.07 3.30
N ALA A 9 15.28 12.68 2.25
CA ALA A 9 16.62 12.41 1.76
C ALA A 9 17.71 12.71 2.80
N THR A 10 17.53 13.78 3.58
CA THR A 10 18.46 14.12 4.68
C THR A 10 18.46 13.01 5.74
N ARG A 11 17.30 12.50 6.13
CA ARG A 11 17.16 11.39 7.07
C ARG A 11 17.80 10.11 6.50
N LEU A 12 17.50 9.76 5.25
CA LEU A 12 18.03 8.55 4.58
C LEU A 12 19.56 8.64 4.42
N ARG A 13 20.11 9.84 4.16
CA ARG A 13 21.56 10.04 4.09
C ARG A 13 22.21 9.75 5.43
N ALA A 14 21.65 10.21 6.54
CA ALA A 14 22.17 9.92 7.87
C ALA A 14 22.17 8.41 8.19
N VAL A 15 21.14 7.67 7.75
CA VAL A 15 21.08 6.22 7.87
C VAL A 15 22.16 5.57 7.00
N MET A 16 22.29 5.99 5.72
CA MET A 16 23.30 5.48 4.80
C MET A 16 24.72 5.64 5.36
N ASP A 17 25.01 6.79 5.95
CA ASP A 17 26.33 7.08 6.56
C ASP A 17 26.63 6.20 7.78
N THR A 18 25.60 5.59 8.39
CA THR A 18 25.73 4.75 9.60
C THR A 18 25.81 3.25 9.27
N VAL A 19 24.97 2.77 8.33
CA VAL A 19 24.81 1.33 8.05
C VAL A 19 25.08 0.94 6.60
N ASP A 20 25.53 1.89 5.79
CA ASP A 20 25.93 1.73 4.38
C ASP A 20 24.81 1.20 3.45
N CYS A 21 23.57 1.21 3.92
CA CYS A 21 22.40 0.88 3.12
C CYS A 21 21.12 1.49 3.69
N VAL A 22 20.11 1.67 2.84
CA VAL A 22 18.76 2.05 3.27
C VAL A 22 17.71 1.17 2.60
N ASN A 23 16.67 0.80 3.36
CA ASN A 23 15.49 0.13 2.84
C ASN A 23 14.30 1.09 2.93
N ILE A 24 13.62 1.29 1.79
CA ILE A 24 12.48 2.19 1.69
C ILE A 24 11.27 1.38 1.28
N PHE A 25 10.23 1.36 2.13
CA PHE A 25 8.96 0.73 1.82
C PHE A 25 7.98 1.79 1.32
N VAL A 26 7.51 1.60 0.09
CA VAL A 26 6.61 2.54 -0.58
C VAL A 26 5.31 1.83 -0.91
N SER A 27 4.16 2.40 -0.53
CA SER A 27 2.88 1.87 -0.95
C SER A 27 2.66 2.09 -2.45
N GLU A 28 1.87 1.22 -3.09
CA GLU A 28 1.63 1.26 -4.54
C GLU A 28 1.02 2.60 -5.02
N GLY A 29 0.28 3.28 -4.14
CA GLY A 29 -0.33 4.57 -4.44
C GLY A 29 0.46 5.79 -3.94
N ALA A 30 1.65 5.59 -3.35
CA ALA A 30 2.42 6.71 -2.78
C ALA A 30 2.90 7.68 -3.86
N GLY A 31 2.68 8.98 -3.64
CA GLY A 31 3.19 10.04 -4.50
C GLY A 31 2.66 10.06 -5.93
N VAL A 32 1.64 9.26 -6.26
CA VAL A 32 1.11 9.11 -7.63
C VAL A 32 0.72 10.45 -8.24
N GLU A 33 0.13 11.36 -7.48
CA GLU A 33 -0.26 12.69 -7.98
C GLU A 33 0.96 13.50 -8.43
N ALA A 34 2.04 13.49 -7.64
CA ALA A 34 3.28 14.19 -7.97
C ALA A 34 3.95 13.57 -9.20
N ILE A 35 3.97 12.25 -9.30
CA ILE A 35 4.53 11.52 -10.45
C ILE A 35 3.74 11.84 -11.72
N VAL A 36 2.40 11.83 -11.65
CA VAL A 36 1.53 12.17 -12.78
C VAL A 36 1.74 13.61 -13.22
N ALA A 37 1.83 14.54 -12.28
CA ALA A 37 2.11 15.96 -12.59
C ALA A 37 3.47 16.13 -13.28
N GLU A 38 4.50 15.42 -12.84
CA GLU A 38 5.81 15.41 -13.48
C GLU A 38 5.78 14.83 -14.89
N MET A 39 5.08 13.69 -15.08
CA MET A 39 4.89 13.09 -16.41
C MET A 39 4.20 14.06 -17.37
N GLN A 40 3.14 14.72 -16.92
CA GLN A 40 2.42 15.72 -17.72
C GLN A 40 3.29 16.93 -18.06
N ALA A 41 4.07 17.42 -17.10
CA ALA A 41 5.00 18.54 -17.32
C ALA A 41 6.09 18.19 -18.37
N LYS A 42 6.46 16.91 -18.46
CA LYS A 42 7.40 16.39 -19.46
C LYS A 42 6.74 16.00 -20.78
N GLY A 43 5.42 16.22 -20.95
CA GLY A 43 4.67 15.84 -22.14
C GLY A 43 4.56 14.32 -22.34
N GLN A 44 4.68 13.54 -21.26
CA GLN A 44 4.55 12.08 -21.31
C GLN A 44 3.09 11.67 -21.14
N ASP A 45 2.69 10.59 -21.82
CA ASP A 45 1.36 10.00 -21.62
C ASP A 45 1.24 9.37 -20.24
N VAL A 46 0.12 9.67 -19.57
CA VAL A 46 -0.21 9.06 -18.28
C VAL A 46 -1.00 7.77 -18.53
N PRO A 47 -0.45 6.61 -18.19
CA PRO A 47 -1.08 5.32 -18.50
C PRO A 47 -2.37 5.12 -17.70
N ARG A 48 -3.46 4.81 -18.45
CA ARG A 48 -4.78 4.54 -17.88
C ARG A 48 -5.32 3.20 -18.37
N ASP A 49 -6.18 2.59 -17.56
CA ASP A 49 -6.92 1.39 -17.97
C ASP A 49 -8.12 1.74 -18.88
N ALA A 50 -8.87 0.71 -19.31
CA ALA A 50 -10.05 0.89 -20.16
C ALA A 50 -11.19 1.67 -19.47
N PHE A 51 -11.14 1.84 -18.18
CA PHE A 51 -12.13 2.58 -17.36
C PHE A 51 -11.65 3.99 -16.97
N GLY A 52 -10.44 4.37 -17.39
CA GLY A 52 -9.86 5.68 -17.11
C GLY A 52 -9.05 5.74 -15.80
N HIS A 53 -8.93 4.67 -15.03
CA HIS A 53 -8.11 4.64 -13.82
C HIS A 53 -6.63 4.60 -14.15
N LEU A 54 -5.81 5.19 -13.26
CA LEU A 54 -4.36 5.17 -13.40
C LEU A 54 -3.81 3.74 -13.29
N LYS A 55 -2.96 3.35 -14.23
CA LYS A 55 -2.23 2.08 -14.17
C LYS A 55 -1.00 2.23 -13.27
N LEU A 56 -1.16 1.96 -11.96
CA LEU A 56 -0.11 2.13 -10.96
C LEU A 56 1.14 1.29 -11.28
N ASP A 57 0.96 0.11 -11.83
CA ASP A 57 2.08 -0.74 -12.28
C ASP A 57 2.96 -0.08 -13.35
N ALA A 58 2.35 0.66 -14.26
CA ALA A 58 3.07 1.37 -15.32
C ALA A 58 3.69 2.68 -14.82
N ILE A 59 3.03 3.37 -13.88
CA ILE A 59 3.57 4.56 -13.19
C ILE A 59 4.78 4.20 -12.33
N ASN A 60 4.76 3.02 -11.69
CA ASN A 60 5.85 2.46 -10.88
C ASN A 60 6.44 3.44 -9.85
N PRO A 61 5.68 3.78 -8.78
CA PRO A 61 6.16 4.71 -7.74
C PRO A 61 7.49 4.28 -7.11
N GLY A 62 7.69 2.97 -6.89
CA GLY A 62 8.93 2.45 -6.33
C GLY A 62 10.17 2.81 -7.16
N LYS A 63 10.05 2.75 -8.49
CA LYS A 63 11.13 3.18 -9.39
C LYS A 63 11.38 4.68 -9.28
N TRP A 64 10.30 5.47 -9.33
CA TRP A 64 10.41 6.93 -9.24
C TRP A 64 11.08 7.38 -7.94
N PHE A 65 10.60 6.91 -6.78
CA PHE A 65 11.22 7.23 -5.49
C PHE A 65 12.68 6.74 -5.41
N GLY A 66 12.94 5.53 -5.93
CA GLY A 66 14.31 4.99 -5.98
C GLY A 66 15.27 5.90 -6.75
N GLU A 67 14.86 6.41 -7.91
CA GLU A 67 15.66 7.34 -8.74
C GLU A 67 15.84 8.68 -8.04
N GLN A 68 14.78 9.26 -7.45
CA GLN A 68 14.85 10.53 -6.74
C GLN A 68 15.82 10.43 -5.54
N PHE A 69 15.62 9.48 -4.66
CA PHE A 69 16.46 9.33 -3.46
C PHE A 69 17.89 8.91 -3.81
N ALA A 70 18.10 8.03 -4.78
CA ALA A 70 19.45 7.66 -5.19
C ALA A 70 20.28 8.87 -5.62
N ALA A 71 19.68 9.76 -6.42
CA ALA A 71 20.33 10.99 -6.84
C ALA A 71 20.64 11.95 -5.67
N MET A 72 19.70 12.06 -4.71
CA MET A 72 19.82 13.00 -3.58
C MET A 72 20.79 12.51 -2.51
N ILE A 73 20.89 11.21 -2.26
CA ILE A 73 21.78 10.63 -1.24
C ILE A 73 23.10 10.10 -1.82
N GLY A 74 23.29 10.15 -3.14
CA GLY A 74 24.49 9.65 -3.79
C GLY A 74 24.63 8.13 -3.70
N ALA A 75 23.53 7.37 -3.84
CA ALA A 75 23.57 5.93 -3.81
C ALA A 75 24.23 5.36 -5.09
N GLU A 76 25.18 4.45 -4.93
CA GLU A 76 25.87 3.79 -6.06
C GLU A 76 24.96 2.79 -6.77
N LYS A 77 24.01 2.16 -6.03
CA LYS A 77 23.11 1.12 -6.55
C LYS A 77 21.75 1.23 -5.94
N THR A 78 20.73 1.08 -6.77
CA THR A 78 19.31 1.01 -6.36
C THR A 78 18.70 -0.29 -6.84
N LEU A 79 17.99 -0.98 -5.95
CA LEU A 79 17.21 -2.16 -6.26
C LEU A 79 15.74 -1.89 -5.95
N VAL A 80 14.87 -2.06 -6.94
CA VAL A 80 13.42 -1.89 -6.77
C VAL A 80 12.74 -3.26 -6.86
N GLN A 81 12.01 -3.63 -5.82
CA GLN A 81 11.28 -4.90 -5.75
C GLN A 81 9.80 -4.67 -5.42
N LYS A 82 8.94 -5.46 -6.04
CA LYS A 82 7.49 -5.49 -5.73
C LYS A 82 7.21 -6.66 -4.80
N SER A 83 7.36 -6.45 -3.49
CA SER A 83 7.21 -7.50 -2.45
C SER A 83 5.85 -8.18 -2.46
N GLY A 84 4.78 -7.49 -2.85
CA GLY A 84 3.44 -8.04 -2.94
C GLY A 84 3.31 -9.27 -3.84
N TYR A 85 4.09 -9.36 -4.91
CA TYR A 85 4.10 -10.55 -5.77
C TYR A 85 4.67 -11.78 -5.05
N PHE A 86 5.74 -11.60 -4.27
CA PHE A 86 6.33 -12.69 -3.48
C PHE A 86 5.35 -13.18 -2.42
N ALA A 87 4.69 -12.26 -1.69
CA ALA A 87 3.71 -12.61 -0.68
C ALA A 87 2.52 -13.38 -1.27
N ARG A 88 1.99 -12.93 -2.42
CA ARG A 88 0.86 -13.60 -3.09
C ARG A 88 1.23 -14.94 -3.74
N ALA A 89 2.48 -15.15 -4.10
CA ALA A 89 2.96 -16.40 -4.70
C ALA A 89 3.44 -17.42 -3.65
N SER A 90 3.50 -17.06 -2.38
CA SER A 90 3.87 -17.96 -1.30
C SER A 90 2.82 -19.04 -1.09
N ALA A 91 3.26 -20.24 -0.71
CA ALA A 91 2.33 -21.30 -0.33
C ALA A 91 1.51 -20.89 0.90
N ALA A 92 0.21 -21.19 0.88
CA ALA A 92 -0.67 -20.94 2.01
C ALA A 92 -0.24 -21.77 3.23
N ASN A 93 -0.18 -21.15 4.39
CA ASN A 93 0.08 -21.84 5.66
C ASN A 93 -1.21 -22.51 6.19
N SER A 94 -1.12 -23.20 7.32
CA SER A 94 -2.27 -23.91 7.90
C SER A 94 -3.42 -23.00 8.31
N ASP A 95 -3.13 -21.76 8.72
CA ASP A 95 -4.15 -20.79 9.12
C ASP A 95 -4.86 -20.22 7.88
N ASP A 96 -4.09 -19.92 6.83
CA ASP A 96 -4.63 -19.50 5.55
C ASP A 96 -5.57 -20.57 4.96
N ILE A 97 -5.14 -21.84 4.99
CA ILE A 97 -5.95 -22.96 4.49
C ILE A 97 -7.26 -23.07 5.28
N ARG A 98 -7.23 -22.93 6.61
CA ARG A 98 -8.44 -22.94 7.44
C ARG A 98 -9.38 -21.79 7.08
N LEU A 99 -8.83 -20.58 6.94
CA LEU A 99 -9.59 -19.40 6.56
C LEU A 99 -10.23 -19.56 5.18
N ILE A 100 -9.44 -20.00 4.19
CA ILE A 100 -9.92 -20.24 2.83
C ILE A 100 -11.09 -21.23 2.85
N LYS A 101 -10.94 -22.35 3.58
CA LYS A 101 -12.00 -23.35 3.70
C LYS A 101 -13.26 -22.78 4.34
N SER A 102 -13.12 -22.06 5.46
CA SER A 102 -14.26 -21.45 6.15
C SER A 102 -15.00 -20.44 5.26
N CYS A 103 -14.25 -19.61 4.51
CA CYS A 103 -14.84 -18.69 3.56
C CYS A 103 -15.58 -19.41 2.43
N ALA A 104 -14.99 -20.49 1.89
CA ALA A 104 -15.61 -21.26 0.81
C ALA A 104 -16.88 -21.97 1.28
N ASP A 105 -16.85 -22.63 2.44
CA ASP A 105 -18.02 -23.32 3.01
C ASP A 105 -19.17 -22.32 3.23
N LEU A 106 -18.87 -21.16 3.84
CA LEU A 106 -19.88 -20.11 4.06
C LEU A 106 -20.40 -19.51 2.74
N ALA A 107 -19.54 -19.33 1.74
CA ALA A 107 -19.97 -18.83 0.44
C ALA A 107 -20.99 -19.77 -0.23
N VAL A 108 -20.77 -21.09 -0.14
CA VAL A 108 -21.72 -22.09 -0.64
C VAL A 108 -23.04 -22.03 0.13
N GLU A 109 -22.99 -21.95 1.46
CA GLU A 109 -24.21 -21.81 2.28
C GLU A 109 -25.01 -20.55 1.94
N CYS A 110 -24.34 -19.40 1.80
CA CYS A 110 -24.98 -18.14 1.42
C CYS A 110 -25.61 -18.25 0.02
N ALA A 111 -24.92 -18.87 -0.93
CA ALA A 111 -25.44 -19.09 -2.28
C ALA A 111 -26.71 -19.96 -2.27
N LEU A 112 -26.75 -21.04 -1.47
CA LEU A 112 -27.91 -21.87 -1.30
C LEU A 112 -29.10 -21.14 -0.66
N ARG A 113 -28.82 -20.22 0.27
CA ARG A 113 -29.81 -19.33 0.91
C ARG A 113 -30.18 -18.13 0.04
N ARG A 114 -29.54 -17.94 -1.13
CA ARG A 114 -29.69 -16.76 -2.00
C ARG A 114 -29.33 -15.45 -1.28
N GLU A 115 -28.40 -15.52 -0.36
CA GLU A 115 -27.87 -14.38 0.37
C GLU A 115 -26.69 -13.78 -0.42
N SER A 116 -26.76 -12.49 -0.74
CA SER A 116 -25.74 -11.79 -1.52
C SER A 116 -24.84 -10.95 -0.61
N GLY A 117 -23.54 -10.96 -0.87
CA GLY A 117 -22.56 -10.17 -0.11
C GLY A 117 -21.14 -10.60 -0.42
N VAL A 118 -20.18 -10.01 0.28
CA VAL A 118 -18.79 -10.43 0.27
C VAL A 118 -18.50 -11.21 1.54
N ILE A 119 -18.00 -12.43 1.40
CA ILE A 119 -17.61 -13.24 2.56
C ILE A 119 -16.35 -12.63 3.17
N GLY A 120 -16.43 -12.28 4.45
CA GLY A 120 -15.32 -11.69 5.20
C GLY A 120 -15.61 -11.56 6.68
N HIS A 121 -14.56 -11.23 7.43
CA HIS A 121 -14.69 -10.89 8.85
C HIS A 121 -15.30 -9.49 8.99
N ASP A 122 -16.47 -9.40 9.59
CA ASP A 122 -17.20 -8.16 9.79
C ASP A 122 -16.74 -7.47 11.08
N GLU A 123 -15.92 -6.42 10.94
CA GLU A 123 -15.36 -5.70 12.11
C GLU A 123 -16.45 -5.00 12.94
N ASP A 124 -17.53 -4.53 12.30
CA ASP A 124 -18.66 -3.92 13.00
C ASP A 124 -19.47 -4.95 13.82
N GLN A 125 -19.24 -6.23 13.56
CA GLN A 125 -19.83 -7.36 14.29
C GLN A 125 -18.77 -8.23 14.97
N HIS A 126 -17.81 -7.60 15.62
CA HIS A 126 -16.78 -8.30 16.41
C HIS A 126 -15.93 -9.31 15.62
N GLY A 127 -15.75 -9.10 14.34
CA GLY A 127 -14.93 -9.96 13.49
C GLY A 127 -15.58 -11.31 13.13
N ILE A 128 -16.90 -11.44 13.22
CA ILE A 128 -17.61 -12.66 12.80
C ILE A 128 -17.48 -12.84 11.29
N LEU A 129 -17.15 -14.06 10.86
CA LEU A 129 -17.12 -14.41 9.44
C LEU A 129 -18.57 -14.53 8.91
N ARG A 130 -18.94 -13.66 7.94
CA ARG A 130 -20.28 -13.61 7.36
C ARG A 130 -20.28 -13.04 5.95
N ALA A 131 -21.46 -13.08 5.30
CA ALA A 131 -21.69 -12.29 4.09
C ALA A 131 -21.92 -10.82 4.50
N ILE A 132 -21.01 -9.93 4.08
CA ILE A 132 -21.10 -8.49 4.31
C ILE A 132 -21.81 -7.85 3.12
N GLU A 133 -22.83 -7.05 3.38
CA GLU A 133 -23.69 -6.44 2.37
C GLU A 133 -22.90 -5.50 1.45
N PHE A 134 -23.09 -5.60 0.14
CA PHE A 134 -22.38 -4.76 -0.86
C PHE A 134 -22.44 -3.26 -0.58
N PRO A 135 -23.55 -2.66 -0.09
CA PRO A 135 -23.57 -1.22 0.22
C PRO A 135 -22.59 -0.78 1.30
N ARG A 136 -22.14 -1.71 2.16
CA ARG A 136 -21.13 -1.43 3.20
C ARG A 136 -19.70 -1.50 2.66
N ILE A 137 -19.50 -2.12 1.49
CA ILE A 137 -18.19 -2.27 0.86
C ILE A 137 -18.00 -1.12 -0.12
N LYS A 138 -17.65 0.06 0.42
CA LYS A 138 -17.41 1.27 -0.36
C LYS A 138 -15.99 1.78 -0.12
N GLY A 139 -15.24 1.93 -1.21
CA GLY A 139 -13.88 2.47 -1.16
C GLY A 139 -12.87 1.53 -0.49
N GLY A 140 -11.69 2.05 -0.23
CA GLY A 140 -10.65 1.37 0.52
C GLY A 140 -10.76 1.64 2.01
N LYS A 141 -10.33 0.70 2.84
CA LYS A 141 -10.17 0.94 4.29
C LYS A 141 -8.96 1.85 4.51
N PRO A 142 -9.12 3.03 5.13
CA PRO A 142 -7.99 3.87 5.44
C PRO A 142 -7.08 3.17 6.47
N PHE A 143 -5.78 3.28 6.29
CA PHE A 143 -4.83 2.80 7.29
C PHE A 143 -4.85 3.71 8.52
N ASP A 144 -4.98 3.12 9.71
CA ASP A 144 -4.94 3.90 10.96
C ASP A 144 -3.49 4.22 11.34
N LEU A 145 -3.10 5.46 11.10
CA LEU A 145 -1.77 5.99 11.45
C LEU A 145 -1.50 6.06 12.96
N ASN A 146 -2.50 5.81 13.82
CA ASN A 146 -2.36 5.88 15.28
C ASN A 146 -2.18 4.49 15.92
N THR A 147 -2.12 3.42 15.12
CA THR A 147 -1.83 2.10 15.68
C THR A 147 -0.48 2.11 16.39
N PRO A 148 -0.40 1.59 17.65
CA PRO A 148 0.84 1.65 18.44
C PRO A 148 2.05 1.09 17.70
N TRP A 149 1.94 -0.10 17.13
CA TRP A 149 3.04 -0.72 16.39
C TRP A 149 3.58 0.14 15.26
N PHE A 150 2.71 0.86 14.55
CA PHE A 150 3.13 1.74 13.44
C PHE A 150 3.85 2.99 13.98
N THR A 151 3.35 3.55 15.07
CA THR A 151 3.99 4.68 15.75
C THR A 151 5.37 4.30 16.28
N ASP A 152 5.50 3.10 16.84
CA ASP A 152 6.78 2.57 17.33
C ASP A 152 7.78 2.42 16.17
N VAL A 153 7.37 1.83 15.05
CA VAL A 153 8.20 1.71 13.85
C VAL A 153 8.67 3.08 13.35
N LEU A 154 7.78 4.07 13.26
CA LEU A 154 8.18 5.43 12.83
C LEU A 154 9.21 6.05 13.77
N THR A 155 9.06 5.83 15.07
CA THR A 155 10.00 6.29 16.10
C THR A 155 11.36 5.61 15.94
N ASP A 156 11.38 4.30 15.76
CA ASP A 156 12.61 3.50 15.63
C ASP A 156 13.41 3.88 14.38
N ILE A 157 12.74 4.22 13.29
CA ILE A 157 13.42 4.65 12.06
C ILE A 157 13.62 6.17 11.96
N GLY A 158 13.23 6.93 12.99
CA GLY A 158 13.36 8.39 13.02
C GLY A 158 12.53 9.13 11.98
N GLN A 159 11.42 8.54 11.52
CA GLN A 159 10.55 9.16 10.53
C GLN A 159 9.41 9.94 11.20
N ALA A 160 9.18 11.17 10.77
CA ALA A 160 8.06 11.96 11.26
C ALA A 160 6.73 11.34 10.86
N LYS A 161 5.75 11.36 11.77
CA LYS A 161 4.38 10.96 11.47
C LYS A 161 3.76 11.95 10.50
N GLY A 162 3.26 11.45 9.38
CA GLY A 162 2.53 12.28 8.41
C GLY A 162 1.17 12.72 8.94
N ASP A 163 0.69 13.87 8.46
CA ASP A 163 -0.64 14.35 8.77
C ASP A 163 -1.73 13.45 8.12
N LYS A 164 -2.87 13.32 8.80
CA LYS A 164 -4.03 12.63 8.23
C LYS A 164 -4.46 13.31 6.94
N ILE A 165 -4.59 12.53 5.88
CA ILE A 165 -5.34 13.00 4.70
C ILE A 165 -6.82 12.87 5.07
N ASP A 166 -7.53 13.99 5.05
CA ASP A 166 -8.99 13.96 5.11
C ASP A 166 -9.51 13.44 3.76
N VAL A 167 -9.89 12.17 3.72
CA VAL A 167 -10.49 11.52 2.54
C VAL A 167 -12.02 11.67 2.51
N SER A 168 -12.54 12.79 3.01
CA SER A 168 -13.94 13.15 2.86
C SER A 168 -14.22 13.56 1.41
N HIS A 169 -14.52 12.57 0.56
CA HIS A 169 -15.17 12.76 -0.75
C HIS A 169 -16.30 11.74 -0.93
#